data_1972a15fa981ba20add01692ada3c4a5
#
_entry.id   1972a15fa981ba20add01692ada3c4a5
#
_cell.length_a   1.000
_cell.length_b   1.000
_cell.length_c   1.000
_cell.angle_alpha   90.00
_cell.angle_beta   90.00
_cell.angle_gamma   90.00
#
_symmetry.space_group_name_H-M   'P 1'
#
loop_
_entity.id
_entity.type
_entity.pdbx_description
1 polymer ?
#
loop_
_entity_poly.entity_id
_entity_poly.type
_entity_poly.pdbx_seq_one_letter_code
_entity_poly.pdbx_strand_id
1 'polypeptide(L)'
;METNIAVFRGKEIRKTIHNNEWWFSIVDIVEMLTGTERPRKYWSDLKKKLSEEGYDELSEKIGQLKMQSSDGKYYETDCANTETIFRIIQSIPSPKAEPFKRWLAKAVYRRCINFLLIAVKESRRANGRGLRNI
;
A
#
# COMPACT_ATOMS: atom_id res chain seq x y z
N MET A 1 10.99 13.87 1.04
CA MET A 1 10.34 12.58 0.75
C MET A 1 9.69 12.66 -0.61
N GLU A 2 10.03 11.75 -1.49
CA GLU A 2 9.55 11.77 -2.87
C GLU A 2 8.21 11.05 -2.99
N THR A 3 7.24 11.69 -3.69
CA THR A 3 5.96 11.06 -3.97
C THR A 3 6.01 10.37 -5.33
N ASN A 4 5.71 9.09 -5.35
CA ASN A 4 5.59 8.29 -6.55
C ASN A 4 4.12 7.99 -6.82
N ILE A 5 3.80 7.56 -8.03
CA ILE A 5 2.44 7.24 -8.43
C ILE A 5 2.40 5.83 -8.97
N ALA A 6 1.46 5.03 -8.46
CA ALA A 6 1.10 3.75 -9.03
C ALA A 6 -0.25 3.91 -9.75
N VAL A 7 -0.44 3.18 -10.84
CA VAL A 7 -1.69 3.25 -11.61
C VAL A 7 -2.39 1.89 -11.57
N PHE A 8 -3.64 1.90 -11.16
CA PHE A 8 -4.50 0.72 -11.20
C PHE A 8 -5.79 1.05 -11.95
N ARG A 9 -6.01 0.40 -13.07
CA ARG A 9 -7.20 0.60 -13.93
C ARG A 9 -7.46 2.07 -14.26
N GLY A 10 -6.39 2.81 -14.57
CA GLY A 10 -6.46 4.20 -14.92
C GLY A 10 -6.57 5.18 -13.75
N LYS A 11 -6.61 4.69 -12.53
CA LYS A 11 -6.63 5.54 -11.33
C LYS A 11 -5.26 5.63 -10.71
N GLU A 12 -4.87 6.85 -10.36
CA GLU A 12 -3.57 7.12 -9.74
C GLU A 12 -3.63 6.96 -8.24
N ILE A 13 -2.65 6.24 -7.70
CA ILE A 13 -2.51 6.02 -6.27
C ILE A 13 -1.13 6.52 -5.88
N ARG A 14 -1.09 7.53 -5.03
CA ARG A 14 0.18 8.08 -4.54
C ARG A 14 0.82 7.12 -3.55
N LYS A 15 2.11 6.98 -3.64
CA LYS A 15 2.89 6.13 -2.75
C LYS A 15 4.26 6.73 -2.49
N THR A 16 4.88 6.35 -1.39
CA THR A 16 6.23 6.77 -1.04
C THR A 16 6.93 5.68 -0.26
N ILE A 17 8.25 5.71 -0.25
CA ILE A 17 9.06 4.82 0.59
C ILE A 17 9.22 5.44 1.97
N HIS A 18 8.90 4.65 3.00
CA HIS A 18 9.09 5.02 4.39
C HIS A 18 9.48 3.77 5.16
N ASN A 19 10.56 3.83 5.94
CA ASN A 19 11.10 2.68 6.68
C ASN A 19 11.35 1.46 5.78
N ASN A 20 11.90 1.69 4.58
CA ASN A 20 12.24 0.68 3.58
C ASN A 20 11.05 -0.11 3.01
N GLU A 21 9.84 0.43 3.13
CA GLU A 21 8.66 -0.19 2.53
C GLU A 21 7.78 0.86 1.87
N TRP A 22 6.92 0.39 0.96
CA TRP A 22 5.96 1.25 0.30
C TRP A 22 4.81 1.60 1.23
N TRP A 23 4.48 2.89 1.28
CA TRP A 23 3.31 3.42 1.95
C TRP A 23 2.41 4.08 0.93
N PHE A 24 1.12 3.79 1.01
CA PHE A 24 0.13 4.23 0.03
C PHE A 24 -0.84 5.22 0.65
N SER A 25 -1.31 6.16 -0.15
CA SER A 25 -2.38 7.07 0.25
C SER A 25 -3.68 6.30 0.39
N ILE A 26 -4.25 6.29 1.57
CA ILE A 26 -5.49 5.57 1.86
C ILE A 26 -6.67 6.18 1.11
N VAL A 27 -6.72 7.51 1.06
CA VAL A 27 -7.78 8.24 0.35
C VAL A 27 -7.81 7.88 -1.13
N ASP A 28 -6.65 7.77 -1.76
CA ASP A 28 -6.56 7.41 -3.18
C ASP A 28 -7.09 5.98 -3.42
N ILE A 29 -6.78 5.06 -2.52
CA ILE A 29 -7.27 3.69 -2.61
C ILE A 29 -8.78 3.62 -2.40
N VAL A 30 -9.29 4.36 -1.42
CA VAL A 30 -10.74 4.45 -1.18
C VAL A 30 -11.46 4.97 -2.42
N GLU A 31 -10.96 6.04 -3.01
CA GLU A 31 -11.52 6.60 -4.23
C GLU A 31 -11.53 5.60 -5.38
N MET A 32 -10.43 4.90 -5.56
CA MET A 32 -10.32 3.89 -6.62
C MET A 32 -11.31 2.74 -6.41
N LEU A 33 -11.46 2.26 -5.17
CA LEU A 33 -12.31 1.12 -4.88
C LEU A 33 -13.81 1.44 -4.91
N THR A 34 -14.19 2.62 -4.42
CA THR A 34 -15.60 2.97 -4.25
C THR A 34 -16.13 3.90 -5.32
N GLY A 35 -15.26 4.65 -5.99
CA GLY A 35 -15.67 5.68 -6.92
C GLY A 35 -16.37 6.86 -6.26
N THR A 36 -16.26 7.01 -4.94
CA THR A 36 -16.92 8.09 -4.21
C THR A 36 -16.38 9.46 -4.59
N GLU A 37 -17.27 10.43 -4.60
CA GLU A 37 -16.89 11.84 -4.81
C GLU A 37 -16.29 12.46 -3.55
N ARG A 38 -16.44 11.78 -2.40
CA ARG A 38 -15.96 12.26 -1.11
C ARG A 38 -15.07 11.22 -0.43
N PRO A 39 -13.90 10.93 -1.00
CA PRO A 39 -13.05 9.87 -0.44
C PRO A 39 -12.55 10.17 0.96
N ARG A 40 -12.30 11.43 1.31
CA ARG A 40 -11.85 11.80 2.65
C ARG A 40 -12.92 11.56 3.69
N LYS A 41 -14.17 11.86 3.38
CA LYS A 41 -15.29 11.60 4.26
C LYS A 41 -15.50 10.10 4.45
N TYR A 42 -15.45 9.37 3.34
CA TYR A 42 -15.58 7.91 3.38
C TYR A 42 -14.51 7.29 4.29
N TRP A 43 -13.27 7.71 4.13
CA TRP A 43 -12.19 7.23 4.96
C TRP A 43 -12.36 7.59 6.42
N SER A 44 -12.78 8.81 6.71
CA SER A 44 -13.03 9.26 8.08
C SER A 44 -14.09 8.39 8.77
N ASP A 45 -15.19 8.12 8.08
CA ASP A 45 -16.27 7.28 8.58
C ASP A 45 -15.82 5.83 8.78
N LEU A 46 -15.05 5.29 7.82
CA LEU A 46 -14.50 3.95 7.90
C LEU A 46 -13.53 3.79 9.06
N LYS A 47 -12.64 4.77 9.24
CA LYS A 47 -11.66 4.77 10.32
C LYS A 47 -12.36 4.73 11.68
N LYS A 48 -13.41 5.51 11.83
CA LYS A 48 -14.23 5.54 13.04
C LYS A 48 -14.90 4.20 13.28
N LYS A 49 -15.48 3.61 12.24
CA LYS A 49 -16.13 2.29 12.33
C LYS A 49 -15.13 1.22 12.74
N LEU A 50 -13.95 1.21 12.15
CA LEU A 50 -12.92 0.23 12.48
C LEU A 50 -12.45 0.37 13.93
N SER A 51 -12.33 1.60 14.42
CA SER A 51 -11.99 1.86 15.82
C SER A 51 -13.07 1.34 16.76
N GLU A 52 -14.34 1.54 16.43
CA GLU A 52 -15.48 1.03 17.22
C GLU A 52 -15.54 -0.48 17.24
N GLU A 53 -15.09 -1.15 16.19
CA GLU A 53 -15.06 -2.61 16.09
C GLU A 53 -13.85 -3.25 16.81
N GLY A 54 -13.03 -2.46 17.47
CA GLY A 54 -11.88 -2.95 18.24
C GLY A 54 -10.57 -3.01 17.49
N TYR A 55 -10.50 -2.41 16.31
CA TYR A 55 -9.26 -2.33 15.53
C TYR A 55 -8.41 -1.11 15.93
N ASP A 56 -8.24 -0.90 17.24
CA ASP A 56 -7.45 0.23 17.75
C ASP A 56 -6.00 0.18 17.30
N GLU A 57 -5.45 -1.01 17.09
CA GLU A 57 -4.11 -1.20 16.57
C GLU A 57 -3.93 -0.58 15.17
N LEU A 58 -5.02 -0.45 14.43
CA LEU A 58 -4.97 0.09 13.08
C LEU A 58 -4.52 1.55 13.07
N SER A 59 -4.98 2.33 14.04
CA SER A 59 -4.61 3.74 14.13
C SER A 59 -3.10 3.93 14.38
N GLU A 60 -2.46 2.98 15.05
CA GLU A 60 -1.02 3.01 15.27
C GLU A 60 -0.23 2.69 14.00
N LYS A 61 -0.84 1.97 13.08
CA LYS A 61 -0.23 1.55 11.82
C LYS A 61 -0.49 2.52 10.67
N ILE A 62 -1.29 3.53 10.91
CA ILE A 62 -1.55 4.60 9.94
C ILE A 62 -0.60 5.75 10.24
N GLY A 63 0.19 6.13 9.24
CA GLY A 63 1.11 7.25 9.34
C GLY A 63 0.63 8.43 8.53
N GLN A 64 0.89 9.63 9.01
CA GLN A 64 0.66 10.83 8.23
C GLN A 64 1.95 11.23 7.53
N LEU A 65 1.97 11.04 6.21
CA LEU A 65 3.12 11.37 5.38
C LEU A 65 2.75 12.49 4.43
N LYS A 66 3.70 13.37 4.17
CA LYS A 66 3.49 14.45 3.22
C LYS A 66 3.53 13.92 1.80
N MET A 67 2.44 14.11 1.07
CA MET A 67 2.33 13.71 -0.32
C MET A 67 1.90 14.88 -1.18
N GLN A 68 2.42 14.92 -2.40
CA GLN A 68 2.09 15.97 -3.35
C GLN A 68 0.65 15.82 -3.83
N SER A 69 -0.09 16.92 -3.82
CA SER A 69 -1.45 16.99 -4.32
C SER A 69 -1.48 17.52 -5.77
N SER A 70 -2.65 17.51 -6.38
CA SER A 70 -2.85 17.99 -7.76
C SER A 70 -2.50 19.46 -7.93
N ASP A 71 -2.53 20.26 -6.88
CA ASP A 71 -2.14 21.66 -6.90
C ASP A 71 -0.62 21.89 -6.82
N GLY A 72 0.15 20.81 -6.73
CA GLY A 72 1.61 20.85 -6.61
C GLY A 72 2.13 21.03 -5.20
N LYS A 73 1.27 21.26 -4.23
CA LYS A 73 1.65 21.43 -2.83
C LYS A 73 1.64 20.09 -2.10
N TYR A 74 2.39 20.03 -0.99
CA TYR A 74 2.49 18.84 -0.15
C TYR A 74 1.60 18.98 1.07
N TYR A 75 0.77 17.98 1.32
CA TYR A 75 -0.13 17.92 2.47
C TYR A 75 0.07 16.63 3.24
N GLU A 76 -0.14 16.69 4.53
CA GLU A 76 -0.16 15.48 5.36
C GLU A 76 -1.33 14.60 4.95
N THR A 77 -1.03 13.36 4.62
CA THR A 77 -1.98 12.40 4.08
C THR A 77 -1.90 11.11 4.89
N ASP A 78 -3.06 10.58 5.25
CA ASP A 78 -3.11 9.28 5.92
C ASP A 78 -2.60 8.20 4.97
N CYS A 79 -1.57 7.51 5.39
CA CYS A 79 -0.90 6.48 4.61
C CYS A 79 -0.77 5.21 5.43
N ALA A 80 -0.66 4.09 4.74
CA ALA A 80 -0.42 2.81 5.38
C ALA A 80 0.47 1.94 4.51
N ASN A 81 1.21 1.05 5.14
CA ASN A 81 2.00 0.07 4.41
C ASN A 81 1.09 -1.00 3.77
N THR A 82 1.68 -1.86 2.98
CA THR A 82 0.95 -2.87 2.21
C THR A 82 0.08 -3.76 3.10
N GLU A 83 0.62 -4.25 4.20
CA GLU A 83 -0.11 -5.11 5.12
C GLU A 83 -1.36 -4.43 5.68
N THR A 84 -1.21 -3.20 6.12
CA THR A 84 -2.32 -2.43 6.67
C THR A 84 -3.35 -2.08 5.59
N ILE A 85 -2.89 -1.80 4.37
CA ILE A 85 -3.78 -1.56 3.24
C ILE A 85 -4.65 -2.79 2.96
N PHE A 86 -4.08 -3.99 2.98
CA PHE A 86 -4.87 -5.22 2.81
C PHE A 86 -5.99 -5.33 3.85
N ARG A 87 -5.72 -4.99 5.10
CA ARG A 87 -6.74 -5.00 6.16
C ARG A 87 -7.84 -3.99 5.88
N ILE A 88 -7.48 -2.79 5.49
CA ILE A 88 -8.44 -1.73 5.18
C ILE A 88 -9.34 -2.13 4.01
N ILE A 89 -8.76 -2.69 2.96
CA ILE A 89 -9.49 -3.11 1.77
C ILE A 89 -10.56 -4.16 2.11
N GLN A 90 -10.27 -5.07 3.03
CA GLN A 90 -11.22 -6.09 3.45
C GLN A 90 -12.51 -5.51 4.03
N SER A 91 -12.45 -4.30 4.55
CA SER A 91 -13.59 -3.61 5.14
C SER A 91 -14.37 -2.75 4.13
N ILE A 92 -13.91 -2.70 2.90
CA ILE A 92 -14.55 -1.90 1.84
C ILE A 92 -15.28 -2.85 0.88
N PRO A 93 -16.62 -2.83 0.84
CA PRO A 93 -17.38 -3.66 -0.10
C PRO A 93 -17.25 -3.07 -1.51
N SER A 94 -16.45 -3.71 -2.35
CA SER A 94 -16.24 -3.27 -3.72
C SER A 94 -15.87 -4.46 -4.62
N PRO A 95 -16.45 -4.55 -5.84
CA PRO A 95 -16.05 -5.58 -6.78
C PRO A 95 -14.62 -5.42 -7.28
N LYS A 96 -14.01 -4.24 -7.09
CA LYS A 96 -12.62 -3.97 -7.46
C LYS A 96 -11.63 -4.43 -6.38
N ALA A 97 -12.11 -4.81 -5.19
CA ALA A 97 -11.24 -5.18 -4.07
C ALA A 97 -10.38 -6.39 -4.37
N GLU A 98 -10.95 -7.45 -4.91
CA GLU A 98 -10.18 -8.67 -5.23
C GLU A 98 -9.13 -8.44 -6.33
N PRO A 99 -9.47 -7.83 -7.48
CA PRO A 99 -8.45 -7.51 -8.48
C PRO A 99 -7.35 -6.59 -7.94
N PHE A 100 -7.70 -5.63 -7.10
CA PHE A 100 -6.73 -4.72 -6.51
C PHE A 100 -5.80 -5.45 -5.55
N LYS A 101 -6.31 -6.33 -4.71
CA LYS A 101 -5.49 -7.15 -3.81
C LYS A 101 -4.49 -7.99 -4.60
N ARG A 102 -4.91 -8.58 -5.72
CA ARG A 102 -4.02 -9.34 -6.59
C ARG A 102 -2.93 -8.48 -7.19
N TRP A 103 -3.30 -7.30 -7.67
CA TRP A 103 -2.34 -6.36 -8.22
C TRP A 103 -1.32 -5.92 -7.18
N LEU A 104 -1.79 -5.58 -5.98
CA LEU A 104 -0.93 -5.16 -4.88
C LEU A 104 0.00 -6.29 -4.43
N ALA A 105 -0.51 -7.51 -4.33
CA ALA A 105 0.27 -8.69 -3.98
C ALA A 105 1.38 -8.94 -4.99
N LYS A 106 1.10 -8.81 -6.28
CA LYS A 106 2.12 -8.97 -7.33
C LYS A 106 3.22 -7.93 -7.21
N ALA A 107 2.88 -6.69 -6.92
CA ALA A 107 3.87 -5.63 -6.76
C ALA A 107 4.81 -5.93 -5.59
N VAL A 108 4.27 -6.36 -4.47
CA VAL A 108 5.05 -6.75 -3.28
C VAL A 108 5.86 -8.01 -3.57
N TYR A 109 5.26 -9.00 -4.19
CA TYR A 109 5.93 -10.25 -4.51
C TYR A 109 7.13 -10.05 -5.42
N ARG A 110 7.00 -9.20 -6.44
CA ARG A 110 8.13 -8.87 -7.32
C ARG A 110 9.29 -8.28 -6.55
N ARG A 111 9.01 -7.39 -5.64
CA ARG A 111 10.04 -6.78 -4.80
C ARG A 111 10.72 -7.81 -3.90
N CYS A 112 9.94 -8.67 -3.28
CA CYS A 112 10.47 -9.76 -2.45
C CYS A 112 11.31 -10.74 -3.25
N ILE A 113 10.87 -11.11 -4.46
CA ILE A 113 11.63 -12.00 -5.33
C ILE A 113 12.95 -11.37 -5.74
N ASN A 114 12.95 -10.09 -6.13
CA ASN A 114 14.19 -9.40 -6.48
C ASN A 114 15.16 -9.40 -5.32
N PHE A 115 14.69 -9.14 -4.11
CA PHE A 115 15.51 -9.18 -2.92
C PHE A 115 16.06 -10.58 -2.65
N LEU A 116 15.22 -11.60 -2.76
CA LEU A 116 15.63 -13.00 -2.59
C LEU A 116 16.64 -13.44 -3.65
N LEU A 117 16.44 -13.01 -4.89
CA LEU A 117 17.38 -13.33 -5.97
C LEU A 117 18.77 -12.74 -5.69
N ILE A 118 18.84 -11.53 -5.18
CA ILE A 118 20.09 -10.91 -4.80
C ILE A 118 20.75 -11.70 -3.67
N ALA A 119 19.99 -12.09 -2.64
CA ALA A 119 20.48 -12.87 -1.53
C ALA A 119 21.00 -14.26 -1.97
N VAL A 120 20.29 -14.91 -2.88
CA VAL A 120 20.70 -16.20 -3.45
C VAL A 120 21.99 -16.07 -4.23
N LYS A 121 22.14 -15.04 -5.04
CA LYS A 121 23.38 -14.79 -5.80
C LYS A 121 24.57 -14.58 -4.87
N GLU A 122 24.40 -13.83 -3.81
CA GLU A 122 25.44 -13.61 -2.82
C GLU A 122 25.82 -14.91 -2.10
N SER A 123 24.83 -15.71 -1.74
CA SER A 123 25.03 -17.02 -1.11
C SER A 123 25.79 -17.97 -2.04
N ARG A 124 25.46 -17.97 -3.33
CA ARG A 124 26.18 -18.79 -4.33
C ARG A 124 27.65 -18.39 -4.43
N ARG A 125 27.94 -17.10 -4.42
CA ARG A 125 29.31 -16.61 -4.44
C ARG A 125 30.11 -17.07 -3.21
N ALA A 126 29.46 -17.03 -2.04
CA ALA A 126 30.08 -17.41 -0.79
C ALA A 126 30.35 -18.91 -0.69
N ASN A 127 29.42 -19.74 -1.14
CA ASN A 127 29.45 -21.18 -0.94
C ASN A 127 29.84 -21.98 -2.19
N GLY A 128 29.94 -21.35 -3.34
CA GLY A 128 30.17 -22.03 -4.61
C GLY A 128 29.08 -23.00 -5.02
N ARG A 129 27.92 -22.93 -4.37
CA ARG A 129 26.76 -23.77 -4.66
C ARG A 129 25.54 -22.93 -5.05
N GLY A 130 24.82 -23.42 -6.02
CA GLY A 130 23.53 -22.85 -6.35
C GLY A 130 22.42 -23.53 -5.57
N LEU A 131 21.38 -22.79 -5.26
CA LEU A 131 20.15 -23.38 -4.75
C LEU A 131 19.43 -24.03 -5.92
N ARG A 132 18.97 -25.26 -5.71
CA ARG A 132 18.19 -26.01 -6.70
C ARG A 132 16.73 -26.05 -6.27
N ASN A 133 15.83 -26.19 -7.21
CA ASN A 133 14.40 -26.37 -6.96
C ASN A 133 13.73 -25.21 -6.25
N ILE A 134 14.01 -24.05 -6.73
CA ILE A 134 13.32 -22.84 -6.24
C ILE A 134 12.32 -22.37 -7.27
#